data_c48a413facf93ad6f70f36dfd3ab85f9
#
_entry.id   c48a413facf93ad6f70f36dfd3ab85f9
#
_cell.length_a   1.000
_cell.length_b   1.000
_cell.length_c   1.000
_cell.angle_alpha   90.00
_cell.angle_beta   90.00
_cell.angle_gamma   90.00
#
_symmetry.space_group_name_H-M   'P 1'
#
loop_
_entity.id
_entity.type
_entity.pdbx_description
1 polymer ?
#
loop_
_entity_poly.entity_id
_entity_poly.type
_entity_poly.pdbx_seq_one_letter_code
_entity_poly.pdbx_strand_id
1 'polypeptide(L)'
;FHKNGVIAHRGAWKHTQAPQNSLASLQQAVKLQCYGSEFDVHMSADSGLFINHDPQLQGLALEKATTAELSALRLSNGEALPTLEAYLTEGMKQAGTKLILEIKTSTMGKERSMALTERVVRKVQEMKAQAWVEYIAFDYEVCKKVRSLDPYAKVAYLMGDRTPAQ
;
A
#
# COMPACT_ATOMS: atom_id res chain seq x y z
N PHE A 1 9.72 5.41 -15.77
CA PHE A 1 10.06 5.34 -14.36
C PHE A 1 11.57 5.44 -14.15
N HIS A 2 12.00 6.00 -13.01
CA HIS A 2 13.41 6.20 -12.69
C HIS A 2 14.17 4.88 -12.58
N LYS A 3 15.45 4.88 -12.99
CA LYS A 3 16.29 3.67 -13.03
C LYS A 3 17.22 3.53 -11.82
N ASN A 4 17.10 4.39 -10.82
CA ASN A 4 18.05 4.44 -9.71
C ASN A 4 17.97 3.26 -8.71
N GLY A 5 16.96 2.38 -8.82
CA GLY A 5 16.81 1.20 -7.97
C GLY A 5 16.43 1.48 -6.50
N VAL A 6 16.32 2.73 -6.09
CA VAL A 6 15.97 3.10 -4.71
C VAL A 6 14.46 3.07 -4.52
N ILE A 7 14.00 2.30 -3.53
CA ILE A 7 12.61 2.30 -3.08
C ILE A 7 12.56 2.97 -1.71
N ALA A 8 11.75 4.02 -1.60
CA ALA A 8 11.52 4.72 -0.35
C ALA A 8 10.51 3.94 0.51
N HIS A 9 11.00 3.25 1.56
CA HIS A 9 10.21 2.43 2.47
C HIS A 9 9.25 3.30 3.29
N ARG A 10 7.94 3.10 3.12
CA ARG A 10 6.84 3.92 3.67
C ARG A 10 6.90 5.38 3.22
N GLY A 11 7.38 5.60 1.98
CA GLY A 11 7.71 6.91 1.46
C GLY A 11 9.05 7.45 1.97
N ALA A 12 9.48 8.61 1.48
CA ALA A 12 10.72 9.26 1.93
C ALA A 12 10.43 10.15 3.16
N TRP A 13 10.21 9.53 4.30
CA TRP A 13 9.81 10.19 5.54
C TRP A 13 10.98 10.51 6.49
N LYS A 14 12.06 9.71 6.49
CA LYS A 14 13.22 9.94 7.36
C LYS A 14 13.88 11.26 7.03
N HIS A 15 14.25 12.02 8.06
CA HIS A 15 14.86 13.35 7.95
C HIS A 15 13.99 14.41 7.23
N THR A 16 12.70 14.15 7.10
CA THR A 16 11.68 15.10 6.65
C THR A 16 10.67 15.34 7.76
N GLN A 17 9.74 16.27 7.58
CA GLN A 17 8.62 16.44 8.50
C GLN A 17 7.40 15.60 8.09
N ALA A 18 7.52 14.80 7.04
CA ALA A 18 6.46 13.94 6.55
C ALA A 18 6.34 12.68 7.43
N PRO A 19 5.16 12.30 7.90
CA PRO A 19 4.95 11.00 8.54
C PRO A 19 5.17 9.87 7.53
N GLN A 20 5.56 8.68 8.03
CA GLN A 20 5.57 7.47 7.20
C GLN A 20 4.15 7.19 6.64
N ASN A 21 4.06 6.58 5.46
CA ASN A 21 2.77 6.21 4.84
C ASN A 21 1.80 7.40 4.64
N SER A 22 2.33 8.64 4.52
CA SER A 22 1.55 9.84 4.24
C SER A 22 1.65 10.25 2.77
N LEU A 23 0.74 11.12 2.30
CA LEU A 23 0.87 11.71 0.97
C LEU A 23 2.13 12.57 0.89
N ALA A 24 2.49 13.28 1.96
CA ALA A 24 3.72 14.05 2.03
C ALA A 24 4.98 13.19 1.84
N SER A 25 5.04 11.98 2.46
CA SER A 25 6.19 11.07 2.28
C SER A 25 6.27 10.51 0.86
N LEU A 26 5.14 10.25 0.21
CA LEU A 26 5.08 9.90 -1.22
C LEU A 26 5.63 11.04 -2.07
N GLN A 27 5.19 12.28 -1.84
CA GLN A 27 5.65 13.45 -2.57
C GLN A 27 7.17 13.66 -2.42
N GLN A 28 7.72 13.41 -1.23
CA GLN A 28 9.18 13.44 -1.03
C GLN A 28 9.90 12.35 -1.83
N ALA A 29 9.37 11.12 -1.89
CA ALA A 29 9.96 10.06 -2.70
C ALA A 29 9.96 10.43 -4.20
N VAL A 30 8.88 11.04 -4.69
CA VAL A 30 8.78 11.56 -6.06
C VAL A 30 9.81 12.67 -6.30
N LYS A 31 9.92 13.64 -5.39
CA LYS A 31 10.89 14.75 -5.47
C LYS A 31 12.35 14.26 -5.50
N LEU A 32 12.64 13.19 -4.73
CA LEU A 32 13.95 12.54 -4.71
C LEU A 32 14.19 11.62 -5.92
N GLN A 33 13.24 11.52 -6.83
CA GLN A 33 13.30 10.68 -8.02
C GLN A 33 13.58 9.20 -7.70
N CYS A 34 13.03 8.68 -6.60
CA CYS A 34 13.12 7.27 -6.26
C CYS A 34 12.48 6.41 -7.37
N TYR A 35 12.99 5.19 -7.57
CA TYR A 35 12.32 4.21 -8.43
C TYR A 35 10.89 3.93 -7.96
N GLY A 36 10.72 3.77 -6.64
CA GLY A 36 9.42 3.51 -6.04
C GLY A 36 9.25 4.17 -4.68
N SER A 37 7.99 4.41 -4.32
CA SER A 37 7.53 4.71 -2.97
C SER A 37 6.74 3.50 -2.48
N GLU A 38 7.23 2.85 -1.44
CA GLU A 38 6.55 1.70 -0.84
C GLU A 38 5.56 2.20 0.22
N PHE A 39 4.44 1.49 0.37
CA PHE A 39 3.37 1.79 1.30
C PHE A 39 2.52 0.57 1.62
N ASP A 40 1.89 0.57 2.80
CA ASP A 40 1.19 -0.55 3.39
C ASP A 40 -0.32 -0.36 3.37
N VAL A 41 -1.09 -1.39 2.96
CA VAL A 41 -2.55 -1.32 2.89
C VAL A 41 -3.22 -2.28 3.87
N HIS A 42 -4.15 -1.75 4.66
CA HIS A 42 -5.09 -2.48 5.51
C HIS A 42 -6.54 -2.24 5.10
N MET A 43 -7.45 -3.09 5.58
CA MET A 43 -8.89 -2.96 5.33
C MET A 43 -9.65 -2.75 6.64
N SER A 44 -10.47 -1.70 6.71
CA SER A 44 -11.37 -1.40 7.83
C SER A 44 -12.46 -2.46 8.02
N ALA A 45 -13.19 -2.42 9.14
CA ALA A 45 -14.28 -3.35 9.42
C ALA A 45 -15.36 -3.35 8.31
N ASP A 46 -15.68 -2.18 7.77
CA ASP A 46 -16.65 -1.95 6.70
C ASP A 46 -16.03 -1.86 5.30
N SER A 47 -14.80 -2.43 5.17
CA SER A 47 -14.11 -2.63 3.89
C SER A 47 -13.51 -1.40 3.22
N GLY A 48 -13.28 -0.29 3.93
CA GLY A 48 -12.44 0.82 3.47
C GLY A 48 -10.96 0.39 3.39
N LEU A 49 -10.22 0.91 2.44
CA LEU A 49 -8.79 0.62 2.26
C LEU A 49 -7.96 1.81 2.73
N PHE A 50 -7.10 1.59 3.74
CA PHE A 50 -6.31 2.63 4.39
C PHE A 50 -4.83 2.32 4.40
N ILE A 51 -4.02 3.38 4.39
CA ILE A 51 -2.56 3.30 4.32
C ILE A 51 -1.96 3.47 5.71
N ASN A 52 -1.41 2.39 6.25
CA ASN A 52 -0.69 2.40 7.53
C ASN A 52 0.17 1.15 7.65
N HIS A 53 1.33 1.22 8.30
CA HIS A 53 2.17 0.03 8.48
C HIS A 53 1.62 -0.88 9.59
N ASP A 54 1.36 -0.32 10.77
CA ASP A 54 0.96 -1.10 11.93
C ASP A 54 -0.53 -1.48 11.86
N PRO A 55 -0.95 -2.59 12.46
CA PRO A 55 -2.36 -2.98 12.51
C PRO A 55 -3.21 -2.05 13.38
N GLN A 56 -2.57 -1.10 14.06
CA GLN A 56 -3.21 -0.12 14.94
C GLN A 56 -2.67 1.29 14.67
N LEU A 57 -3.52 2.29 14.86
CA LEU A 57 -3.14 3.70 14.83
C LEU A 57 -3.93 4.46 15.91
N GLN A 58 -3.22 5.21 16.78
CA GLN A 58 -3.82 6.04 17.83
C GLN A 58 -4.85 5.28 18.70
N GLY A 59 -4.54 4.01 19.01
CA GLY A 59 -5.39 3.17 19.86
C GLY A 59 -6.53 2.44 19.13
N LEU A 60 -6.75 2.71 17.82
CA LEU A 60 -7.73 2.00 17.00
C LEU A 60 -7.06 0.88 16.21
N ALA A 61 -7.60 -0.34 16.32
CA ALA A 61 -7.24 -1.45 15.44
C ALA A 61 -7.91 -1.24 14.07
N LEU A 62 -7.13 -1.09 12.99
CA LEU A 62 -7.64 -0.73 11.67
C LEU A 62 -8.72 -1.71 11.18
N GLU A 63 -8.51 -3.00 11.36
CA GLU A 63 -9.44 -4.04 10.88
C GLU A 63 -10.76 -4.10 11.67
N LYS A 64 -10.82 -3.45 12.85
CA LYS A 64 -12.02 -3.40 13.72
C LYS A 64 -12.72 -2.05 13.69
N ALA A 65 -12.03 -1.00 13.25
CA ALA A 65 -12.58 0.34 13.11
C ALA A 65 -13.33 0.50 11.78
N THR A 66 -14.34 1.36 11.78
CA THR A 66 -15.08 1.75 10.58
C THR A 66 -14.29 2.75 9.72
N THR A 67 -14.66 2.85 8.47
CA THR A 67 -14.13 3.89 7.54
C THR A 67 -14.31 5.30 8.12
N ALA A 68 -15.45 5.57 8.77
CA ALA A 68 -15.72 6.87 9.37
C ALA A 68 -14.75 7.19 10.52
N GLU A 69 -14.51 6.23 11.42
CA GLU A 69 -13.56 6.38 12.53
C GLU A 69 -12.13 6.60 12.03
N LEU A 70 -11.68 5.80 11.05
CA LEU A 70 -10.34 5.92 10.49
C LEU A 70 -10.14 7.23 9.70
N SER A 71 -11.17 7.71 8.99
CA SER A 71 -11.12 8.98 8.25
C SER A 71 -11.05 10.21 9.16
N ALA A 72 -11.46 10.08 10.43
CA ALA A 72 -11.35 11.13 11.43
C ALA A 72 -9.92 11.29 11.98
N LEU A 73 -9.06 10.26 11.84
CA LEU A 73 -7.68 10.30 12.33
C LEU A 73 -6.83 11.32 11.57
N ARG A 74 -5.87 11.90 12.29
CA ARG A 74 -4.90 12.84 11.72
C ARG A 74 -3.49 12.36 12.03
N LEU A 75 -2.65 12.39 11.01
CA LEU A 75 -1.22 12.15 11.15
C LEU A 75 -0.53 13.32 11.84
N SER A 76 0.72 13.16 12.25
CA SER A 76 1.47 14.18 13.00
C SER A 76 1.64 15.52 12.27
N ASN A 77 1.53 15.53 10.94
CA ASN A 77 1.56 16.74 10.11
C ASN A 77 0.16 17.32 9.80
N GLY A 78 -0.90 16.77 10.39
CA GLY A 78 -2.29 17.21 10.18
C GLY A 78 -3.01 16.57 8.99
N GLU A 79 -2.33 15.79 8.13
CA GLU A 79 -2.99 15.04 7.06
C GLU A 79 -4.00 14.04 7.64
N ALA A 80 -5.08 13.79 6.91
CA ALA A 80 -5.93 12.64 7.19
C ALA A 80 -5.15 11.33 6.95
N LEU A 81 -5.52 10.25 7.67
CA LEU A 81 -5.02 8.91 7.34
C LEU A 81 -5.38 8.61 5.88
N PRO A 82 -4.40 8.37 4.98
CA PRO A 82 -4.69 8.22 3.57
C PRO A 82 -5.52 6.96 3.28
N THR A 83 -6.50 7.08 2.40
CA THR A 83 -7.11 5.93 1.75
C THR A 83 -6.24 5.46 0.58
N LEU A 84 -6.42 4.20 0.15
CA LEU A 84 -5.76 3.71 -1.08
C LEU A 84 -6.11 4.59 -2.29
N GLU A 85 -7.36 5.03 -2.41
CA GLU A 85 -7.79 5.91 -3.49
C GLU A 85 -7.05 7.25 -3.49
N ALA A 86 -6.93 7.89 -2.33
CA ALA A 86 -6.18 9.15 -2.20
C ALA A 86 -4.69 8.97 -2.54
N TYR A 87 -4.08 7.87 -2.08
CA TYR A 87 -2.67 7.57 -2.33
C TYR A 87 -2.40 7.31 -3.82
N LEU A 88 -3.24 6.50 -4.47
CA LEU A 88 -3.14 6.24 -5.92
C LEU A 88 -3.38 7.51 -6.73
N THR A 89 -4.38 8.32 -6.35
CA THR A 89 -4.66 9.62 -7.02
C THR A 89 -3.44 10.54 -6.97
N GLU A 90 -2.79 10.65 -5.81
CA GLU A 90 -1.58 11.45 -5.67
C GLU A 90 -0.42 10.87 -6.49
N GLY A 91 -0.20 9.56 -6.39
CA GLY A 91 0.90 8.87 -7.07
C GLY A 91 0.81 8.91 -8.59
N MET A 92 -0.40 8.91 -9.16
CA MET A 92 -0.62 8.98 -10.61
C MET A 92 -0.44 10.39 -11.21
N LYS A 93 -0.23 11.43 -10.40
CA LYS A 93 0.09 12.77 -10.91
C LYS A 93 1.47 12.86 -11.58
N GLN A 94 2.26 11.82 -11.52
CA GLN A 94 3.60 11.73 -12.07
C GLN A 94 3.84 10.35 -12.71
N ALA A 95 4.91 10.19 -13.49
CA ALA A 95 5.27 8.95 -14.19
C ALA A 95 6.72 8.50 -13.93
N GLY A 96 7.39 9.07 -12.92
CA GLY A 96 8.79 8.78 -12.60
C GLY A 96 8.97 7.74 -11.51
N THR A 97 8.08 7.71 -10.51
CA THR A 97 8.18 6.85 -9.33
C THR A 97 7.06 5.82 -9.30
N LYS A 98 7.40 4.55 -9.14
CA LYS A 98 6.45 3.44 -8.95
C LYS A 98 5.78 3.50 -7.57
N LEU A 99 4.62 2.90 -7.49
CA LEU A 99 3.86 2.71 -6.25
C LEU A 99 4.01 1.24 -5.84
N ILE A 100 4.85 0.99 -4.83
CA ILE A 100 5.15 -0.36 -4.35
C ILE A 100 4.18 -0.67 -3.21
N LEU A 101 3.13 -1.41 -3.52
CA LEU A 101 1.99 -1.65 -2.67
C LEU A 101 2.17 -2.94 -1.87
N GLU A 102 2.38 -2.84 -0.55
CA GLU A 102 2.32 -3.98 0.34
C GLU A 102 0.87 -4.27 0.76
N ILE A 103 0.40 -5.47 0.42
CA ILE A 103 -0.87 -5.97 0.96
C ILE A 103 -0.56 -6.67 2.29
N LYS A 104 -0.99 -6.06 3.40
CA LYS A 104 -0.76 -6.58 4.75
C LYS A 104 -1.56 -7.87 4.96
N THR A 105 -0.95 -8.85 5.60
CA THR A 105 -1.67 -10.05 6.05
C THR A 105 -2.63 -9.68 7.16
N SER A 106 -3.90 -10.04 7.01
CA SER A 106 -4.92 -9.79 8.03
C SER A 106 -4.66 -10.60 9.30
N THR A 107 -4.81 -9.95 10.45
CA THR A 107 -4.79 -10.62 11.75
C THR A 107 -6.07 -11.41 12.03
N MET A 108 -7.11 -11.22 11.22
CA MET A 108 -8.42 -11.88 11.32
C MET A 108 -8.52 -13.16 10.49
N GLY A 109 -7.42 -13.61 9.87
CA GLY A 109 -7.31 -14.87 9.17
C GLY A 109 -7.26 -14.79 7.65
N LYS A 110 -7.10 -15.95 7.02
CA LYS A 110 -6.85 -16.10 5.59
C LYS A 110 -7.96 -15.53 4.72
N GLU A 111 -9.21 -15.78 5.06
CA GLU A 111 -10.35 -15.29 4.27
C GLU A 111 -10.35 -13.75 4.20
N ARG A 112 -10.03 -13.11 5.33
CA ARG A 112 -9.94 -11.66 5.39
C ARG A 112 -8.78 -11.13 4.54
N SER A 113 -7.63 -11.81 4.55
CA SER A 113 -6.49 -11.48 3.67
C SER A 113 -6.86 -11.59 2.19
N MET A 114 -7.61 -12.63 1.82
CA MET A 114 -8.07 -12.81 0.43
C MET A 114 -9.07 -11.71 0.02
N ALA A 115 -10.00 -11.35 0.91
CA ALA A 115 -10.95 -10.27 0.67
C ALA A 115 -10.25 -8.90 0.52
N LEU A 116 -9.26 -8.61 1.38
CA LEU A 116 -8.42 -7.42 1.26
C LEU A 116 -7.70 -7.40 -0.10
N THR A 117 -7.07 -8.51 -0.47
CA THR A 117 -6.33 -8.62 -1.74
C THR A 117 -7.25 -8.34 -2.94
N GLU A 118 -8.44 -8.95 -2.96
CA GLU A 118 -9.40 -8.76 -4.05
C GLU A 118 -9.84 -7.29 -4.16
N ARG A 119 -10.13 -6.65 -3.04
CA ARG A 119 -10.53 -5.23 -3.03
C ARG A 119 -9.40 -4.31 -3.48
N VAL A 120 -8.16 -4.57 -3.05
CA VAL A 120 -7.00 -3.79 -3.46
C VAL A 120 -6.77 -3.89 -4.96
N VAL A 121 -6.72 -5.10 -5.51
CA VAL A 121 -6.49 -5.30 -6.95
C VAL A 121 -7.62 -4.67 -7.77
N ARG A 122 -8.88 -4.88 -7.35
CA ARG A 122 -10.04 -4.26 -8.00
C ARG A 122 -9.94 -2.72 -7.98
N LYS A 123 -9.58 -2.11 -6.84
CA LYS A 123 -9.42 -0.66 -6.75
C LYS A 123 -8.33 -0.13 -7.69
N VAL A 124 -7.19 -0.82 -7.78
CA VAL A 124 -6.11 -0.47 -8.72
C VAL A 124 -6.60 -0.54 -10.17
N GLN A 125 -7.40 -1.55 -10.52
CA GLN A 125 -7.98 -1.70 -11.86
C GLN A 125 -9.03 -0.62 -12.18
N GLU A 126 -9.96 -0.35 -11.24
CA GLU A 126 -10.98 0.69 -11.36
C GLU A 126 -10.36 2.07 -11.62
N MET A 127 -9.27 2.38 -10.91
CA MET A 127 -8.54 3.64 -11.07
C MET A 127 -7.57 3.65 -12.26
N LYS A 128 -7.42 2.53 -12.97
CA LYS A 128 -6.46 2.36 -14.09
C LYS A 128 -5.01 2.64 -13.65
N ALA A 129 -4.67 2.27 -12.42
CA ALA A 129 -3.36 2.52 -11.82
C ALA A 129 -2.32 1.41 -12.06
N GLN A 130 -2.65 0.35 -12.82
CA GLN A 130 -1.79 -0.83 -13.03
C GLN A 130 -0.39 -0.48 -13.52
N ALA A 131 -0.25 0.56 -14.36
CA ALA A 131 1.05 0.98 -14.89
C ALA A 131 1.98 1.54 -13.80
N TRP A 132 1.44 2.03 -12.68
CA TRP A 132 2.22 2.57 -11.56
C TRP A 132 2.49 1.54 -10.47
N VAL A 133 1.57 0.60 -10.25
CA VAL A 133 1.58 -0.29 -9.08
C VAL A 133 2.42 -1.54 -9.33
N GLU A 134 3.27 -1.86 -8.36
CA GLU A 134 3.91 -3.17 -8.17
C GLU A 134 3.52 -3.67 -6.79
N TYR A 135 3.17 -4.96 -6.67
CA TYR A 135 2.68 -5.53 -5.42
C TYR A 135 3.79 -6.27 -4.67
N ILE A 136 3.75 -6.18 -3.35
CA ILE A 136 4.59 -6.99 -2.48
C ILE A 136 3.74 -7.56 -1.33
N ALA A 137 4.10 -8.73 -0.80
CA ALA A 137 3.45 -9.32 0.35
C ALA A 137 4.34 -10.34 1.06
N PHE A 138 4.14 -10.49 2.37
CA PHE A 138 4.72 -11.56 3.18
C PHE A 138 3.90 -12.86 3.17
N ASP A 139 2.69 -12.84 2.62
CA ASP A 139 1.83 -14.01 2.48
C ASP A 139 1.85 -14.49 1.03
N TYR A 140 2.32 -15.73 0.82
CA TYR A 140 2.40 -16.32 -0.53
C TYR A 140 1.03 -16.51 -1.18
N GLU A 141 -0.02 -16.79 -0.40
CA GLU A 141 -1.37 -16.92 -0.92
C GLU A 141 -1.92 -15.57 -1.42
N VAL A 142 -1.55 -14.47 -0.76
CA VAL A 142 -1.82 -13.11 -1.26
C VAL A 142 -1.16 -12.89 -2.62
N CYS A 143 0.13 -13.25 -2.77
CA CYS A 143 0.84 -13.12 -4.05
C CYS A 143 0.16 -13.92 -5.17
N LYS A 144 -0.25 -15.18 -4.89
CA LYS A 144 -0.99 -16.01 -5.85
C LYS A 144 -2.35 -15.40 -6.20
N LYS A 145 -3.06 -14.88 -5.22
CA LYS A 145 -4.36 -14.23 -5.42
C LYS A 145 -4.22 -12.99 -6.32
N VAL A 146 -3.21 -12.13 -6.10
CA VAL A 146 -2.94 -11.00 -6.99
C VAL A 146 -2.73 -11.47 -8.43
N ARG A 147 -1.86 -12.46 -8.65
CA ARG A 147 -1.57 -13.02 -9.98
C ARG A 147 -2.79 -13.65 -10.65
N SER A 148 -3.71 -14.22 -9.87
CA SER A 148 -4.96 -14.77 -10.41
C SER A 148 -5.95 -13.69 -10.87
N LEU A 149 -5.93 -12.51 -10.22
CA LEU A 149 -6.81 -11.38 -10.53
C LEU A 149 -6.23 -10.47 -11.62
N ASP A 150 -4.91 -10.34 -11.66
CA ASP A 150 -4.17 -9.59 -12.66
C ASP A 150 -2.92 -10.39 -13.10
N PRO A 151 -3.03 -11.17 -14.19
CA PRO A 151 -1.92 -11.98 -14.69
C PRO A 151 -0.67 -11.20 -15.13
N TYR A 152 -0.81 -9.90 -15.37
CA TYR A 152 0.29 -9.04 -15.80
C TYR A 152 0.91 -8.23 -14.64
N ALA A 153 0.31 -8.29 -13.43
CA ALA A 153 0.83 -7.60 -12.27
C ALA A 153 2.25 -8.06 -11.93
N LYS A 154 3.12 -7.11 -11.59
CA LYS A 154 4.39 -7.42 -10.95
C LYS A 154 4.14 -7.67 -9.47
N VAL A 155 4.54 -8.85 -9.00
CA VAL A 155 4.33 -9.28 -7.62
C VAL A 155 5.62 -9.85 -7.08
N ALA A 156 6.06 -9.39 -5.89
CA ALA A 156 7.20 -9.97 -5.18
C ALA A 156 6.76 -10.51 -3.81
N TYR A 157 7.18 -11.75 -3.53
CA TYR A 157 7.03 -12.39 -2.24
C TYR A 157 8.24 -12.05 -1.35
N LEU A 158 7.99 -11.57 -0.15
CA LEU A 158 9.02 -11.01 0.72
C LEU A 158 9.69 -12.02 1.67
N MET A 159 9.22 -13.29 1.71
CA MET A 159 9.86 -14.35 2.49
C MET A 159 10.78 -15.18 1.60
N GLY A 160 11.88 -15.65 2.15
CA GLY A 160 12.87 -16.44 1.41
C GLY A 160 12.64 -17.97 1.42
N ASP A 161 11.46 -18.42 1.80
CA ASP A 161 11.13 -19.84 2.00
C ASP A 161 10.51 -20.55 0.78
N ARG A 162 10.46 -19.85 -0.37
CA ARG A 162 9.95 -20.37 -1.66
C ARG A 162 10.98 -20.19 -2.76
N THR A 163 11.01 -21.13 -3.67
CA THR A 163 11.82 -21.03 -4.90
C THR A 163 11.00 -20.43 -6.05
N PRO A 164 11.65 -19.88 -7.10
CA PRO A 164 10.94 -19.38 -8.28
C PRO A 164 10.08 -20.43 -9.01
N ALA A 165 10.34 -21.73 -8.77
CA ALA A 165 9.59 -22.85 -9.36
C ALA A 165 8.31 -23.21 -8.57
N GLN A 166 8.13 -22.67 -7.39
CA GLN A 166 6.96 -22.89 -6.52
C GLN A 166 5.94 -21.76 -6.69
#